data_70b7a74bdb6e0dd2e07b9f9327402a22
#
_entry.id   70b7a74bdb6e0dd2e07b9f9327402a22
#
_cell.length_a   1.000
_cell.length_b   1.000
_cell.length_c   1.000
_cell.angle_alpha   90.00
_cell.angle_beta   90.00
_cell.angle_gamma   90.00
#
_symmetry.space_group_name_H-M   'P 1'
#
loop_
_entity.id
_entity.type
_entity.pdbx_description
1 polymer ?
#
loop_
_entity_poly.entity_id
_entity_poly.type
_entity_poly.pdbx_seq_one_letter_code
_entity_poly.pdbx_strand_id
1 'polypeptide(L)'
;MQRFMQKKLILLTVGIFTPLFLMTSKVSASAFGAEIFCTMRDGGNDHESSWEAAYTYIKKQKGGIFKVSPKQAASQITETVIRESEKFKYCVEYLNNLHPNRKVERDLQKEEKRKEKEAKDRENK
;
A
#
# COMPACT_ATOMS: atom_id res chain seq x y z
N MET A 1 52.09 -61.66 -18.25
CA MET A 1 50.64 -61.49 -18.43
C MET A 1 50.15 -60.40 -17.45
N GLN A 2 50.00 -59.22 -17.90
CA GLN A 2 49.58 -58.11 -17.04
C GLN A 2 48.10 -57.83 -17.28
N ARG A 3 47.30 -58.07 -16.26
CA ARG A 3 45.91 -57.70 -16.23
C ARG A 3 45.81 -56.26 -15.78
N PHE A 4 45.57 -55.40 -16.73
CA PHE A 4 45.20 -54.04 -16.42
C PHE A 4 43.82 -53.99 -15.78
N MET A 5 43.78 -53.79 -14.49
CA MET A 5 42.55 -53.44 -13.78
C MET A 5 42.19 -52.01 -14.10
N GLN A 6 41.23 -51.84 -14.97
CA GLN A 6 40.57 -50.56 -15.23
C GLN A 6 39.77 -50.16 -13.99
N LYS A 7 40.32 -49.30 -13.17
CA LYS A 7 39.55 -48.65 -12.10
C LYS A 7 38.64 -47.61 -12.75
N LYS A 8 37.38 -47.97 -12.89
CA LYS A 8 36.33 -47.02 -13.28
C LYS A 8 36.21 -45.98 -12.16
N LEU A 9 36.72 -44.78 -12.43
CA LEU A 9 36.53 -43.60 -11.60
C LEU A 9 35.09 -43.11 -11.81
N ILE A 10 34.20 -43.45 -10.89
CA ILE A 10 32.83 -42.91 -10.85
C ILE A 10 32.96 -41.52 -10.30
N LEU A 11 32.91 -40.51 -11.19
CA LEU A 11 32.74 -39.13 -10.85
C LEU A 11 31.30 -38.94 -10.36
N LEU A 12 31.12 -38.98 -9.04
CA LEU A 12 29.91 -38.52 -8.39
C LEU A 12 29.84 -36.98 -8.53
N THR A 13 29.17 -36.53 -9.58
CA THR A 13 28.75 -35.15 -9.66
C THR A 13 27.62 -34.90 -8.66
N VAL A 14 28.01 -34.50 -7.47
CA VAL A 14 27.05 -33.95 -6.50
C VAL A 14 26.55 -32.64 -7.08
N GLY A 15 25.41 -32.74 -7.75
CA GLY A 15 24.67 -31.57 -8.17
C GLY A 15 24.22 -30.80 -6.94
N ILE A 16 24.89 -29.69 -6.65
CA ILE A 16 24.47 -28.74 -5.65
C ILE A 16 23.21 -28.09 -6.20
N PHE A 17 22.07 -28.66 -5.84
CA PHE A 17 20.78 -28.07 -6.06
C PHE A 17 20.66 -26.92 -5.05
N THR A 18 21.17 -25.74 -5.40
CA THR A 18 20.88 -24.51 -4.66
C THR A 18 19.39 -24.22 -4.81
N PRO A 19 18.59 -24.32 -3.76
CA PRO A 19 17.22 -23.83 -3.83
C PRO A 19 17.33 -22.30 -4.02
N LEU A 20 16.97 -21.86 -5.20
CA LEU A 20 16.75 -20.45 -5.50
C LEU A 20 15.55 -20.05 -4.63
N PHE A 21 15.85 -19.56 -3.43
CA PHE A 21 14.86 -18.92 -2.57
C PHE A 21 14.34 -17.70 -3.33
N LEU A 22 13.27 -17.91 -4.08
CA LEU A 22 12.41 -16.82 -4.55
C LEU A 22 11.86 -16.15 -3.30
N MET A 23 12.58 -15.14 -2.80
CA MET A 23 12.03 -14.19 -1.84
C MET A 23 10.92 -13.43 -2.57
N THR A 24 9.75 -14.01 -2.55
CA THR A 24 8.53 -13.28 -2.90
C THR A 24 8.34 -12.23 -1.81
N SER A 25 8.87 -11.06 -2.03
CA SER A 25 8.58 -9.89 -1.21
C SER A 25 7.07 -9.71 -1.23
N LYS A 26 6.43 -9.98 -0.11
CA LYS A 26 5.01 -9.67 0.06
C LYS A 26 4.88 -8.16 -0.01
N VAL A 27 4.57 -7.66 -1.19
CA VAL A 27 4.28 -6.24 -1.37
C VAL A 27 3.06 -5.94 -0.52
N SER A 28 3.22 -5.04 0.44
CA SER A 28 2.14 -4.69 1.36
C SER A 28 1.04 -3.91 0.64
N ALA A 29 -0.19 -3.99 1.15
CA ALA A 29 -1.31 -3.21 0.62
C ALA A 29 -1.02 -1.69 0.62
N SER A 30 -0.24 -1.21 1.58
CA SER A 30 0.21 0.18 1.64
C SER A 30 1.20 0.54 0.54
N ALA A 31 2.09 -0.38 0.15
CA ALA A 31 3.02 -0.15 -0.95
C ALA A 31 2.29 -0.04 -2.29
N PHE A 32 1.31 -0.91 -2.55
CA PHE A 32 0.45 -0.77 -3.72
C PHE A 32 -0.43 0.48 -3.67
N GLY A 33 -0.96 0.84 -2.51
CA GLY A 33 -1.70 2.09 -2.34
C GLY A 33 -0.86 3.32 -2.67
N ALA A 34 0.39 3.35 -2.21
CA ALA A 34 1.34 4.40 -2.57
C ALA A 34 1.61 4.43 -4.07
N GLU A 35 1.83 3.27 -4.69
CA GLU A 35 2.06 3.17 -6.12
C GLU A 35 0.87 3.68 -6.94
N ILE A 36 -0.35 3.28 -6.60
CA ILE A 36 -1.57 3.75 -7.25
C ILE A 36 -1.68 5.27 -7.13
N PHE A 37 -1.57 5.82 -5.92
CA PHE A 37 -1.67 7.25 -5.69
C PHE A 37 -0.62 8.02 -6.50
N CYS A 38 0.63 7.65 -6.36
CA CYS A 38 1.75 8.33 -7.00
C CYS A 38 1.68 8.26 -8.53
N THR A 39 1.40 7.08 -9.08
CA THR A 39 1.30 6.88 -10.53
C THR A 39 0.13 7.68 -11.12
N MET A 40 -1.00 7.70 -10.45
CA MET A 40 -2.15 8.48 -10.92
C MET A 40 -1.86 9.98 -10.87
N ARG A 41 -1.21 10.48 -9.80
CA ARG A 41 -0.81 11.89 -9.70
C ARG A 41 0.20 12.29 -10.79
N ASP A 42 1.18 11.45 -11.02
CA ASP A 42 2.19 11.65 -12.08
C ASP A 42 1.55 11.64 -13.48
N GLY A 43 0.54 10.79 -13.66
CA GLY A 43 -0.26 10.73 -14.89
C GLY A 43 -1.23 11.89 -15.08
N GLY A 44 -1.24 12.89 -14.20
CA GLY A 44 -2.07 14.10 -14.31
C GLY A 44 -3.47 13.98 -13.75
N ASN A 45 -3.81 12.88 -13.06
CA ASN A 45 -5.08 12.76 -12.37
C ASN A 45 -5.14 13.72 -11.18
N ASP A 46 -6.34 14.19 -10.85
CA ASP A 46 -6.56 15.02 -9.68
C ASP A 46 -6.28 14.26 -8.36
N HIS A 47 -6.13 15.04 -7.29
CA HIS A 47 -5.81 14.47 -5.98
C HIS A 47 -6.91 13.54 -5.45
N GLU A 48 -8.18 13.94 -5.61
CA GLU A 48 -9.31 13.21 -5.05
C GLU A 48 -9.45 11.82 -5.71
N SER A 49 -9.41 11.78 -7.04
CA SER A 49 -9.49 10.51 -7.80
C SER A 49 -8.32 9.58 -7.47
N SER A 50 -7.11 10.12 -7.38
CA SER A 50 -5.90 9.34 -7.06
C SER A 50 -5.95 8.79 -5.63
N TRP A 51 -6.41 9.61 -4.68
CA TRP A 51 -6.61 9.21 -3.30
C TRP A 51 -7.68 8.13 -3.15
N GLU A 52 -8.85 8.34 -3.78
CA GLU A 52 -9.96 7.39 -3.68
C GLU A 52 -9.60 6.01 -4.24
N ALA A 53 -8.88 5.96 -5.36
CA ALA A 53 -8.39 4.72 -5.94
C ALA A 53 -7.45 3.98 -4.99
N ALA A 54 -6.45 4.68 -4.44
CA ALA A 54 -5.49 4.12 -3.50
C ALA A 54 -6.17 3.64 -2.21
N TYR A 55 -7.04 4.44 -1.64
CA TYR A 55 -7.77 4.12 -0.42
C TYR A 55 -8.71 2.92 -0.60
N THR A 56 -9.43 2.88 -1.71
CA THR A 56 -10.31 1.75 -2.04
C THR A 56 -9.52 0.45 -2.17
N TYR A 57 -8.34 0.52 -2.79
CA TYR A 57 -7.46 -0.64 -2.89
C TYR A 57 -7.02 -1.13 -1.50
N ILE A 58 -6.52 -0.24 -0.64
CA ILE A 58 -6.08 -0.59 0.72
C ILE A 58 -7.22 -1.23 1.52
N LYS A 59 -8.42 -0.66 1.45
CA LYS A 59 -9.60 -1.21 2.13
C LYS A 59 -9.92 -2.64 1.68
N LYS A 60 -9.89 -2.90 0.38
CA LYS A 60 -10.19 -4.22 -0.17
C LYS A 60 -9.17 -5.27 0.26
N GLN A 61 -7.89 -4.91 0.29
CA GLN A 61 -6.81 -5.83 0.66
C GLN A 61 -6.81 -6.22 2.14
N LYS A 62 -7.26 -5.34 3.02
CA LYS A 62 -7.29 -5.59 4.47
C LYS A 62 -8.45 -6.49 4.92
N GLY A 63 -9.36 -6.85 4.01
CA GLY A 63 -10.55 -7.65 4.34
C GLY A 63 -11.56 -6.90 5.22
N GLY A 64 -12.84 -7.15 5.01
CA GLY A 64 -13.93 -6.34 5.56
C GLY A 64 -14.09 -6.28 7.09
N ILE A 65 -13.28 -7.02 7.85
CA ILE A 65 -13.34 -7.07 9.33
C ILE A 65 -12.50 -5.94 9.95
N PHE A 66 -11.38 -5.59 9.32
CA PHE A 66 -10.50 -4.51 9.79
C PHE A 66 -10.69 -3.25 8.95
N LYS A 67 -11.51 -2.35 9.45
CA LYS A 67 -11.73 -1.07 8.79
C LYS A 67 -10.49 -0.20 8.90
N VAL A 68 -9.83 0.03 7.77
CA VAL A 68 -8.76 1.03 7.69
C VAL A 68 -9.40 2.40 7.55
N SER A 69 -9.12 3.30 8.49
CA SER A 69 -9.61 4.68 8.38
C SER A 69 -8.86 5.43 7.29
N PRO A 70 -9.45 6.50 6.70
CA PRO A 70 -8.75 7.36 5.74
C PRO A 70 -7.43 7.90 6.27
N LYS A 71 -7.40 8.31 7.53
CA LYS A 71 -6.18 8.81 8.20
C LYS A 71 -5.09 7.75 8.29
N GLN A 72 -5.44 6.52 8.63
CA GLN A 72 -4.49 5.41 8.66
C GLN A 72 -3.94 5.08 7.28
N ALA A 73 -4.80 5.06 6.25
CA ALA A 73 -4.37 4.82 4.88
C ALA A 73 -3.44 5.93 4.39
N ALA A 74 -3.76 7.20 4.65
CA ALA A 74 -2.91 8.33 4.31
C ALA A 74 -1.53 8.24 4.99
N SER A 75 -1.51 7.90 6.29
CA SER A 75 -0.27 7.68 7.04
C SER A 75 0.58 6.56 6.43
N GLN A 76 -0.05 5.44 6.07
CA GLN A 76 0.63 4.30 5.47
C GLN A 76 1.21 4.63 4.08
N ILE A 77 0.49 5.39 3.26
CA ILE A 77 0.98 5.85 1.95
C ILE A 77 2.17 6.78 2.15
N THR A 78 2.04 7.77 3.03
CA THR A 78 3.11 8.73 3.34
C THR A 78 4.36 8.02 3.83
N GLU A 79 4.23 7.12 4.79
CA GLU A 79 5.34 6.34 5.33
C GLU A 79 6.02 5.50 4.24
N THR A 80 5.24 4.88 3.37
CA THR A 80 5.79 4.08 2.27
C THR A 80 6.56 4.94 1.28
N VAL A 81 6.04 6.09 0.89
CA VAL A 81 6.71 7.01 -0.04
C VAL A 81 8.02 7.53 0.56
N ILE A 82 8.03 7.86 1.85
CA ILE A 82 9.25 8.32 2.53
C ILE A 82 10.27 7.20 2.66
N ARG A 83 9.84 6.00 3.04
CA ARG A 83 10.72 4.83 3.20
C ARG A 83 11.32 4.38 1.88
N GLU A 84 10.55 4.43 0.80
CA GLU A 84 10.97 4.06 -0.54
C GLU A 84 11.23 5.30 -1.41
N SER A 85 11.88 6.31 -0.83
CA SER A 85 12.08 7.63 -1.43
C SER A 85 12.77 7.61 -2.78
N GLU A 86 13.65 6.66 -3.02
CA GLU A 86 14.30 6.48 -4.34
C GLU A 86 13.28 6.14 -5.43
N LYS A 87 12.31 5.29 -5.11
CA LYS A 87 11.24 4.88 -6.04
C LYS A 87 10.20 5.98 -6.23
N PHE A 88 9.86 6.69 -5.16
CA PHE A 88 8.74 7.63 -5.13
C PHE A 88 9.15 9.10 -5.04
N LYS A 89 10.39 9.44 -5.43
CA LYS A 89 10.92 10.80 -5.33
C LYS A 89 10.00 11.86 -5.96
N TYR A 90 9.41 11.54 -7.10
CA TYR A 90 8.47 12.40 -7.82
C TYR A 90 7.13 12.62 -7.09
N CYS A 91 6.81 11.74 -6.15
CA CYS A 91 5.54 11.76 -5.43
C CYS A 91 5.58 12.59 -4.14
N VAL A 92 6.76 12.91 -3.63
CA VAL A 92 6.92 13.60 -2.34
C VAL A 92 6.17 14.93 -2.30
N GLU A 93 6.17 15.67 -3.40
CA GLU A 93 5.45 16.95 -3.51
C GLU A 93 3.93 16.82 -3.37
N TYR A 94 3.38 15.66 -3.75
CA TYR A 94 1.94 15.39 -3.66
C TYR A 94 1.49 15.02 -2.25
N LEU A 95 2.41 14.63 -1.36
CA LEU A 95 2.09 14.22 0.01
C LEU A 95 1.61 15.39 0.88
N ASN A 96 2.05 16.61 0.61
CA ASN A 96 1.65 17.80 1.36
C ASN A 96 0.14 18.04 1.32
N ASN A 97 -0.54 17.49 0.32
CA ASN A 97 -1.98 17.56 0.16
C ASN A 97 -2.69 16.22 0.44
N LEU A 98 -1.96 15.23 0.96
CA LEU A 98 -2.52 13.93 1.31
C LEU A 98 -3.26 14.03 2.65
N HIS A 99 -4.24 14.92 2.71
CA HIS A 99 -5.16 14.96 3.83
C HIS A 99 -6.20 13.85 3.72
N PRO A 100 -6.66 13.34 4.86
CA PRO A 100 -7.85 12.51 4.87
C PRO A 100 -8.96 13.35 4.24
N ASN A 101 -9.19 13.08 3.01
CA ASN A 101 -10.28 13.42 2.14
C ASN A 101 -11.14 14.61 2.60
N ARG A 102 -10.99 15.78 1.94
CA ARG A 102 -11.87 16.96 2.12
C ARG A 102 -13.37 16.62 2.07
N LYS A 103 -13.73 15.51 1.41
CA LYS A 103 -15.10 15.00 1.38
C LYS A 103 -15.50 14.44 2.74
N VAL A 104 -14.64 13.62 3.36
CA VAL A 104 -14.89 13.07 4.71
C VAL A 104 -14.95 14.19 5.75
N GLU A 105 -14.06 15.19 5.67
CA GLU A 105 -14.11 16.35 6.56
C GLU A 105 -15.41 17.15 6.35
N ARG A 106 -15.80 17.37 5.10
CA ARG A 106 -17.08 18.05 4.78
C ARG A 106 -18.29 17.23 5.28
N ASP A 107 -18.25 15.93 5.13
CA ASP A 107 -19.37 15.07 5.56
C ASP A 107 -19.44 14.97 7.09
N LEU A 108 -18.30 14.93 7.79
CA LEU A 108 -18.23 15.05 9.25
C LEU A 108 -18.75 16.40 9.74
N GLN A 109 -18.34 17.51 9.12
CA GLN A 109 -18.83 18.84 9.46
C GLN A 109 -20.34 18.98 9.22
N LYS A 110 -20.87 18.39 8.15
CA LYS A 110 -22.31 18.38 7.89
C LYS A 110 -23.07 17.59 8.97
N GLU A 111 -22.50 16.46 9.37
CA GLU A 111 -23.10 15.63 10.42
C GLU A 111 -23.10 16.31 11.79
N GLU A 112 -21.99 16.99 12.14
CA GLU A 112 -21.91 17.80 13.36
C GLU A 112 -22.97 18.92 13.37
N LYS A 113 -23.05 19.69 12.27
CA LYS A 113 -24.05 20.75 12.13
C LYS A 113 -25.49 20.22 12.23
N ARG A 114 -25.74 19.02 11.69
CA ARG A 114 -27.06 18.39 11.82
C ARG A 114 -27.36 18.04 13.27
N LYS A 115 -26.41 17.45 13.99
CA LYS A 115 -26.55 17.08 15.40
C LYS A 115 -26.75 18.32 16.27
N GLU A 116 -26.04 19.42 16.02
CA GLU A 116 -26.24 20.69 16.72
C GLU A 116 -27.62 21.26 16.49
N LYS A 117 -28.10 21.20 15.25
CA LYS A 117 -29.45 21.67 14.91
C LYS A 117 -30.53 20.84 15.62
N GLU A 118 -30.39 19.51 15.57
CA GLU A 118 -31.31 18.59 16.25
C GLU A 118 -31.30 18.79 17.78
N ALA A 119 -30.16 19.11 18.38
CA ALA A 119 -30.04 19.42 19.79
C ALA A 119 -30.77 20.71 20.15
N LYS A 120 -30.58 21.78 19.37
CA LYS A 120 -31.27 23.07 19.55
C LYS A 120 -32.79 22.95 19.38
N ASP A 121 -33.22 22.14 18.42
CA ASP A 121 -34.66 21.94 18.17
C ASP A 121 -35.33 21.15 19.30
N ARG A 122 -34.55 20.33 20.05
CA ARG A 122 -35.05 19.63 21.26
C ARG A 122 -35.13 20.54 22.49
N GLU A 123 -34.21 21.50 22.59
CA GLU A 123 -34.16 22.43 23.74
C GLU A 123 -35.26 23.50 23.66
N ASN A 124 -35.72 23.80 22.44
CA ASN A 124 -36.78 24.80 22.19
C ASN A 124 -38.20 24.20 22.19
N LYS A 125 -38.38 22.96 22.58
CA LYS A 125 -39.68 22.28 22.65
C LYS A 125 -40.12 22.01 24.09
#